data_bfb18f0616695f2310a1cfe97546685d
#
_entry.id   bfb18f0616695f2310a1cfe97546685d
#
_cell.length_a   1.000
_cell.length_b   1.000
_cell.length_c   1.000
_cell.angle_alpha   90.00
_cell.angle_beta   90.00
_cell.angle_gamma   90.00
#
_symmetry.space_group_name_H-M   'P 1'
#
loop_
_entity.id
_entity.type
_entity.pdbx_description
1 polymer ?
#
loop_
_entity_poly.entity_id
_entity_poly.type
_entity_poly.pdbx_seq_one_letter_code
_entity_poly.pdbx_strand_id
1 'polypeptide(L)' 'MSELSQRLEDALLAAAGEARAVIPVSFTVDYGAPADGEPTFETRIDRATKSLVFVSGEARLADGRTAATASGVYRVRPA' A
#
# COMPACT_ATOMS: atom_id res chain seq x y z
N MET A 1 7.59 12.43 -10.57
CA MET A 1 7.39 11.34 -9.58
C MET A 1 6.49 11.81 -8.47
N SER A 2 5.47 11.06 -8.20
CA SER A 2 4.49 11.49 -7.20
C SER A 2 4.94 11.08 -5.80
N GLU A 3 5.01 12.05 -4.90
CA GLU A 3 5.25 11.78 -3.50
C GLU A 3 4.16 10.87 -2.92
N LEU A 4 2.93 11.00 -3.44
CA LEU A 4 1.81 10.21 -2.99
C LEU A 4 2.03 8.72 -3.24
N SER A 5 2.54 8.35 -4.42
CA SER A 5 2.79 6.95 -4.72
C SER A 5 3.89 6.38 -3.82
N GLN A 6 4.92 7.18 -3.52
CA GLN A 6 5.98 6.74 -2.63
C GLN A 6 5.46 6.51 -1.21
N ARG A 7 4.60 7.39 -0.74
CA ARG A 7 4.03 7.26 0.60
C ARG A 7 3.12 6.04 0.68
N LEU A 8 2.36 5.76 -0.39
CA LEU A 8 1.53 4.56 -0.45
C LEU A 8 2.40 3.31 -0.47
N GLU A 9 3.47 3.33 -1.26
CA GLU A 9 4.39 2.18 -1.31
C GLU A 9 4.99 1.91 0.06
N ASP A 10 5.41 2.95 0.76
CA ASP A 10 5.98 2.81 2.10
C ASP A 10 4.94 2.25 3.07
N ALA A 11 3.70 2.72 2.97
CA ALA A 11 2.64 2.27 3.87
C ALA A 11 2.30 0.79 3.64
N LEU A 12 2.23 0.37 2.37
CA LEU A 12 1.93 -1.02 2.05
C LEU A 12 3.07 -1.95 2.47
N LEU A 13 4.31 -1.52 2.24
CA LEU A 13 5.47 -2.30 2.65
C LEU A 13 5.50 -2.46 4.18
N ALA A 14 5.21 -1.40 4.91
CA ALA A 14 5.18 -1.46 6.37
C ALA A 14 4.11 -2.43 6.84
N ALA A 15 2.93 -2.40 6.23
CA ALA A 15 1.85 -3.31 6.60
C ALA A 15 2.22 -4.76 6.30
N ALA A 16 2.81 -5.02 5.13
CA ALA A 16 3.21 -6.36 4.75
C ALA A 16 4.30 -6.91 5.67
N GLY A 17 5.21 -6.03 6.10
CA GLY A 17 6.35 -6.44 6.93
C GLY A 17 6.10 -6.49 8.41
N GLU A 18 4.86 -6.24 8.85
CA GLU A 18 4.57 -6.10 10.27
C GLU A 18 4.82 -7.38 11.04
N ALA A 19 4.42 -8.52 10.49
CA ALA A 19 4.57 -9.82 11.16
C ALA A 19 5.75 -10.63 10.64
N ARG A 20 6.21 -10.36 9.42
CA ARG A 20 7.24 -11.16 8.77
C ARG A 20 8.08 -10.27 7.87
N ALA A 21 9.37 -10.60 7.73
CA ALA A 21 10.23 -9.89 6.78
C ALA A 21 9.81 -10.24 5.35
N VAL A 22 9.69 -9.23 4.49
CA VAL A 22 9.20 -9.44 3.13
C VAL A 22 10.09 -8.72 2.12
N ILE A 23 9.98 -9.15 0.87
CA ILE A 23 10.65 -8.54 -0.28
C ILE A 23 9.56 -8.13 -1.26
N PRO A 24 9.56 -6.87 -1.73
CA PRO A 24 8.54 -6.45 -2.71
C PRO A 24 8.66 -7.23 -4.02
N VAL A 25 7.52 -7.62 -4.57
CA VAL A 25 7.44 -8.29 -5.86
C VAL A 25 6.79 -7.37 -6.89
N SER A 26 5.67 -6.76 -6.52
CA SER A 26 5.00 -5.84 -7.43
C SER A 26 4.23 -4.80 -6.62
N PHE A 27 4.01 -3.66 -7.25
CA PHE A 27 3.26 -2.57 -6.66
C PHE A 27 2.53 -1.84 -7.77
N THR A 28 1.23 -1.67 -7.61
CA THR A 28 0.39 -0.98 -8.58
C THR A 28 -0.36 0.13 -7.88
N VAL A 29 -0.40 1.31 -8.50
CA VAL A 29 -1.14 2.43 -7.96
C VAL A 29 -2.04 3.01 -9.04
N ASP A 30 -3.29 3.32 -8.67
CA ASP A 30 -4.25 3.98 -9.53
C ASP A 30 -4.63 5.30 -8.88
N TYR A 31 -4.57 6.37 -9.65
CA TYR A 31 -4.89 7.70 -9.15
C TYR A 31 -6.36 8.03 -9.38
N GLY A 32 -6.95 8.66 -8.39
CA GLY A 32 -8.33 9.10 -8.47
C GLY A 32 -8.41 10.62 -8.41
N ALA A 33 -9.08 11.15 -7.39
CA ALA A 33 -9.24 12.60 -7.23
C ALA A 33 -7.89 13.25 -6.97
N PRO A 34 -7.67 14.48 -7.50
CA PRO A 34 -6.42 15.19 -7.19
C PRO A 34 -6.23 15.34 -5.69
N ALA A 35 -5.01 15.10 -5.24
CA ALA A 35 -4.68 15.24 -3.83
C ALA A 35 -4.60 16.72 -3.48
N ASP A 36 -5.50 17.17 -2.62
CA ASP A 36 -5.57 18.53 -2.17
C ASP A 36 -5.54 18.50 -0.65
N GLY A 37 -4.38 18.82 -0.08
CA GLY A 37 -4.15 18.68 1.34
C GLY A 37 -3.52 17.36 1.69
N GLU A 38 -3.44 17.05 2.99
CA GLU A 38 -2.80 15.84 3.48
C GLU A 38 -3.78 14.68 3.47
N PRO A 39 -3.50 13.62 2.71
CA PRO A 39 -4.37 12.46 2.73
C PRO A 39 -4.12 11.60 3.97
N THR A 40 -5.12 10.79 4.29
CA THR A 40 -5.00 9.74 5.30
C THR A 40 -4.77 8.43 4.56
N PHE A 41 -3.82 7.62 5.05
CA PHE A 41 -3.49 6.36 4.43
C PHE A 41 -4.10 5.21 5.22
N GLU A 42 -4.78 4.32 4.52
CA GLU A 42 -5.34 3.11 5.12
C GLU A 42 -4.82 1.92 4.35
N THR A 43 -4.42 0.88 5.08
CA THR A 43 -3.90 -0.34 4.47
C THR A 43 -4.61 -1.53 5.08
N ARG A 44 -4.64 -2.63 4.32
CA ARG A 44 -5.16 -3.89 4.83
C ARG A 44 -4.47 -5.04 4.13
N ILE A 45 -4.35 -6.14 4.83
CA ILE A 45 -3.82 -7.36 4.26
C ILE A 45 -5.00 -8.13 3.68
N ASP A 46 -5.01 -8.27 2.35
CA ASP A 46 -6.09 -8.96 1.66
C ASP A 46 -5.93 -10.47 1.79
N ARG A 47 -4.71 -10.93 1.76
CA ARG A 47 -4.42 -12.36 1.85
C ARG A 47 -2.97 -12.54 2.26
N ALA A 48 -2.72 -13.52 3.10
CA ALA A 48 -1.36 -13.89 3.46
C ALA A 48 -1.25 -15.40 3.36
N THR A 49 -0.25 -15.86 2.63
CA THR A 49 0.05 -17.27 2.51
C THR A 49 1.41 -17.53 3.13
N LYS A 50 1.87 -18.76 3.05
CA LYS A 50 3.17 -19.14 3.59
C LYS A 50 4.30 -18.36 2.93
N SER A 51 4.16 -18.03 1.63
CA SER A 51 5.24 -17.41 0.87
C SER A 51 4.91 -16.02 0.33
N LEU A 52 3.65 -15.60 0.35
CA LEU A 52 3.25 -14.32 -0.24
C LEU A 52 2.30 -13.57 0.67
N VAL A 53 2.39 -12.24 0.61
CA VAL A 53 1.45 -11.34 1.30
C VAL A 53 0.88 -10.40 0.26
N PHE A 54 -0.45 -10.29 0.23
CA PHE A 54 -1.16 -9.39 -0.67
C PHE A 54 -1.76 -8.27 0.16
N VAL A 55 -1.38 -7.03 -0.14
CA VAL A 55 -1.77 -5.87 0.63
C VAL A 55 -2.41 -4.86 -0.30
N SER A 56 -3.45 -4.20 0.16
CA SER A 56 -4.01 -3.06 -0.54
C SER A 56 -4.10 -1.88 0.38
N GLY A 57 -4.24 -0.70 -0.20
CA GLY A 57 -4.35 0.51 0.56
C GLY A 57 -4.92 1.63 -0.26
N GLU A 58 -5.21 2.72 0.40
CA GLU A 58 -5.73 3.90 -0.28
C GLU A 58 -5.31 5.15 0.46
N ALA A 59 -5.24 6.24 -0.31
CA ALA A 59 -5.03 7.58 0.22
C ALA A 59 -6.36 8.29 0.15
N ARG A 60 -6.90 8.67 1.29
CA ARG A 60 -8.23 9.28 1.38
C ARG A 60 -8.12 10.73 1.77
N LEU A 61 -8.87 11.57 1.08
CA LEU A 61 -8.90 13.00 1.36
C LEU A 61 -9.91 13.31 2.47
N ALA A 62 -9.78 14.50 3.05
CA ALA A 62 -10.63 14.91 4.16
C ALA A 62 -12.11 14.90 3.80
N ASP A 63 -12.45 15.15 2.54
CA ASP A 63 -13.85 15.17 2.09
C ASP A 63 -14.38 13.77 1.75
N GLY A 64 -13.60 12.73 1.98
CA GLY A 64 -14.01 11.36 1.75
C GLY A 64 -13.66 10.81 0.38
N ARG A 65 -13.17 11.65 -0.54
CA ARG A 65 -12.77 11.18 -1.86
C ARG A 65 -11.45 10.42 -1.77
N THR A 66 -11.26 9.49 -2.70
CA THR A 66 -10.05 8.69 -2.75
C THR A 66 -9.07 9.32 -3.73
N ALA A 67 -7.90 9.70 -3.26
CA ALA A 67 -6.87 10.29 -4.11
C ALA A 67 -6.11 9.22 -4.89
N ALA A 68 -5.95 8.04 -4.31
CA ALA A 68 -5.27 6.93 -4.99
C ALA A 68 -5.57 5.63 -4.26
N THR A 69 -5.55 4.54 -5.02
CA THR A 69 -5.61 3.20 -4.46
C THR A 69 -4.36 2.45 -4.89
N ALA A 70 -3.95 1.48 -4.11
CA ALA A 70 -2.73 0.74 -4.41
C ALA A 70 -2.89 -0.71 -3.98
N SER A 71 -2.14 -1.58 -4.65
CA SER A 71 -2.03 -2.97 -4.25
C SER A 71 -0.59 -3.41 -4.41
N GLY A 72 -0.15 -4.29 -3.54
CA GLY A 72 1.20 -4.80 -3.57
C GLY A 72 1.24 -6.27 -3.28
N VAL A 73 2.24 -6.93 -3.85
CA VAL A 73 2.51 -8.33 -3.59
C VAL A 73 3.93 -8.41 -3.05
N TYR A 74 4.10 -9.12 -1.95
CA TYR A 74 5.37 -9.23 -1.27
C TYR A 74 5.69 -10.69 -1.01
N ARG A 75 6.94 -11.06 -1.21
CA ARG A 75 7.41 -12.42 -0.93
C ARG A 75 7.94 -12.47 0.49
N VAL A 76 7.51 -13.50 1.22
CA VAL A 76 8.01 -13.70 2.58
C VAL A 76 9.45 -14.20 2.51
N ARG A 77 10.36 -13.55 3.23
CA ARG A 77 11.74 -13.99 3.28
C ARG A 77 11.83 -15.33 3.99
N PRO A 78 12.68 -16.23 3.50
CA PRO A 78 12.93 -17.48 4.22
C PRO A 78 13.55 -17.17 5.59
N ALA A 79 13.20 -17.98 6.54
CA ALA A 79 13.74 -17.83 7.89
C ALA A 79 15.23 -18.16 7.93
#